data_60cc0f7652f878f042abaf9f37b1f0cf
#
_entry.id   60cc0f7652f878f042abaf9f37b1f0cf
#
_cell.length_a   1.000
_cell.length_b   1.000
_cell.length_c   1.000
_cell.angle_alpha   90.00
_cell.angle_beta   90.00
_cell.angle_gamma   90.00
#
_symmetry.space_group_name_H-M   'P 1'
#
loop_
_entity.id
_entity.type
_entity.pdbx_description
1 polymer ?
#
loop_
_entity_poly.entity_id
_entity_poly.type
_entity_poly.pdbx_seq_one_letter_code
_entity_poly.pdbx_strand_id
1 'polypeptide(L)'
;GRQLTDKSRDALGLETSDVFRRPDTSDASKSGYTLAQKMVGKACGVEGIRPGTYCEPRMTTVGSQDTTGPMTRDELKELACLGFSADLVMQSFCHTAAYPKPVDIETQHNLPDFIMNRGGVSLRPGDGIIHSWMNRMLLPDTVGTGGDSHTRFPIGISFPAGSGLVAFAATLGVMPLDMPESCLLYTSD
;
A
#
# COMPACT_ATOMS: atom_id res chain seq x y z
N GLY A 1 8.20 11.77 -0.52
CA GLY A 1 9.02 10.85 0.22
C GLY A 1 10.32 10.50 -0.49
N ARG A 2 10.32 9.54 -1.40
CA ARG A 2 11.54 9.04 -2.08
C ARG A 2 12.33 10.15 -2.78
N GLN A 3 11.68 10.98 -3.57
CA GLN A 3 12.34 12.09 -4.30
C GLN A 3 13.00 13.11 -3.37
N LEU A 4 12.44 13.36 -2.19
CA LEU A 4 13.04 14.24 -1.20
C LEU A 4 14.24 13.57 -0.52
N THR A 5 14.16 12.28 -0.25
CA THR A 5 15.27 11.51 0.32
C THR A 5 16.44 11.47 -0.65
N ASP A 6 16.20 11.18 -1.93
CA ASP A 6 17.23 11.15 -2.97
C ASP A 6 17.88 12.54 -3.15
N LYS A 7 17.08 13.61 -3.24
CA LYS A 7 17.57 15.00 -3.31
C LYS A 7 18.36 15.43 -2.07
N SER A 8 17.93 15.00 -0.89
CA SER A 8 18.64 15.32 0.35
C SER A 8 19.97 14.57 0.44
N ARG A 9 20.03 13.34 -0.03
CA ARG A 9 21.27 12.55 -0.09
C ARG A 9 22.24 13.10 -1.12
N ASP A 10 21.75 13.48 -2.30
CA ASP A 10 22.53 14.14 -3.35
C ASP A 10 23.14 15.47 -2.83
N ALA A 11 22.32 16.28 -2.14
CA ALA A 11 22.79 17.54 -1.55
C ALA A 11 23.84 17.36 -0.45
N LEU A 12 23.84 16.18 0.21
CA LEU A 12 24.80 15.83 1.26
C LEU A 12 26.01 15.04 0.72
N GLY A 13 26.08 14.79 -0.60
CA GLY A 13 27.14 13.99 -1.22
C GLY A 13 27.15 12.52 -0.78
N LEU A 14 26.01 12.02 -0.32
CA LEU A 14 25.84 10.62 0.08
C LEU A 14 25.43 9.79 -1.13
N GLU A 15 26.05 8.62 -1.31
CA GLU A 15 25.61 7.69 -2.36
C GLU A 15 24.10 7.44 -2.23
N THR A 16 23.39 7.45 -3.36
CA THR A 16 22.00 7.00 -3.45
C THR A 16 21.98 5.53 -3.12
N SER A 17 21.84 5.20 -1.84
CA SER A 17 21.67 3.80 -1.44
C SER A 17 20.29 3.36 -1.90
N ASP A 18 20.20 2.16 -2.46
CA ASP A 18 18.95 1.44 -2.53
C ASP A 18 18.32 1.48 -1.14
N VAL A 19 17.32 2.32 -0.96
CA VAL A 19 16.58 2.46 0.31
C VAL A 19 15.89 1.14 0.66
N PHE A 20 15.81 0.24 -0.32
CA PHE A 20 15.14 -1.04 -0.22
C PHE A 20 16.16 -2.16 -0.04
N ARG A 21 16.05 -2.84 1.09
CA ARG A 21 16.80 -4.08 1.30
C ARG A 21 16.24 -5.15 0.38
N ARG A 22 17.10 -5.70 -0.48
CA ARG A 22 16.73 -6.91 -1.22
C ARG A 22 16.63 -8.06 -0.23
N PRO A 23 15.57 -8.88 -0.33
CA PRO A 23 15.43 -10.06 0.53
C PRO A 23 16.60 -11.04 0.28
N ASP A 24 17.01 -11.71 1.33
CA ASP A 24 17.98 -12.81 1.21
C ASP A 24 17.30 -14.00 0.50
N THR A 25 17.82 -14.37 -0.65
CA THR A 25 17.32 -15.48 -1.46
C THR A 25 18.27 -16.67 -1.47
N SER A 26 19.25 -16.72 -0.55
CA SER A 26 20.28 -17.78 -0.50
C SER A 26 19.73 -19.20 -0.33
N ASP A 27 18.47 -19.36 0.12
CA ASP A 27 17.79 -20.66 0.28
C ASP A 27 16.93 -21.05 -0.96
N ALA A 28 17.27 -20.51 -2.13
CA ALA A 28 16.56 -20.75 -3.40
C ALA A 28 16.64 -22.21 -3.92
N SER A 29 17.40 -23.08 -3.27
CA SER A 29 17.66 -24.45 -3.74
C SER A 29 16.52 -25.45 -3.56
N LYS A 30 15.43 -25.06 -2.89
CA LYS A 30 14.28 -25.95 -2.66
C LYS A 30 13.17 -25.69 -3.67
N SER A 31 12.52 -26.74 -4.13
CA SER A 31 11.41 -26.79 -5.11
C SER A 31 10.60 -25.51 -5.28
N GLY A 32 10.25 -25.14 -6.48
CA GLY A 32 9.50 -23.95 -6.97
C GLY A 32 8.80 -23.05 -5.96
N TYR A 33 8.56 -21.84 -6.33
CA TYR A 33 7.81 -20.87 -5.51
C TYR A 33 6.31 -20.98 -5.74
N THR A 34 5.50 -20.73 -4.72
CA THR A 34 4.05 -20.55 -4.88
C THR A 34 3.77 -19.27 -5.68
N LEU A 35 2.55 -19.12 -6.20
CA LEU A 35 2.16 -17.92 -6.93
C LEU A 35 2.34 -16.66 -6.07
N ALA A 36 1.91 -16.69 -4.80
CA ALA A 36 2.07 -15.57 -3.88
C ALA A 36 3.55 -15.21 -3.67
N GLN A 37 4.42 -16.22 -3.47
CA GLN A 37 5.86 -16.01 -3.32
C GLN A 37 6.51 -15.40 -4.56
N LYS A 38 6.06 -15.79 -5.76
CA LYS A 38 6.51 -15.19 -7.03
C LYS A 38 6.03 -13.75 -7.19
N MET A 39 4.78 -13.46 -6.86
CA MET A 39 4.24 -12.11 -6.99
C MET A 39 4.91 -11.13 -6.04
N VAL A 40 5.09 -11.51 -4.78
CA VAL A 40 5.84 -10.69 -3.82
C VAL A 40 7.31 -10.59 -4.21
N GLY A 41 7.91 -11.69 -4.68
CA GLY A 41 9.27 -11.68 -5.21
C GLY A 41 9.44 -10.70 -6.36
N LYS A 42 8.55 -10.72 -7.35
CA LYS A 42 8.54 -9.77 -8.47
C LYS A 42 8.46 -8.31 -7.97
N ALA A 43 7.63 -8.05 -6.96
CA ALA A 43 7.53 -6.72 -6.34
C ALA A 43 8.81 -6.30 -5.59
N CYS A 44 9.66 -7.24 -5.22
CA CYS A 44 10.98 -7.02 -4.61
C CYS A 44 12.14 -7.08 -5.63
N GLY A 45 11.84 -7.35 -6.92
CA GLY A 45 12.86 -7.50 -7.97
C GLY A 45 13.65 -8.82 -7.90
N VAL A 46 13.05 -9.88 -7.33
CA VAL A 46 13.60 -11.23 -7.25
C VAL A 46 12.61 -12.27 -7.76
N GLU A 47 13.05 -13.51 -8.04
CA GLU A 47 12.19 -14.56 -8.60
C GLU A 47 11.07 -14.98 -7.64
N GLY A 48 11.34 -15.05 -6.35
CA GLY A 48 10.40 -15.42 -5.31
C GLY A 48 10.98 -15.26 -3.93
N ILE A 49 10.13 -15.26 -2.90
CA ILE A 49 10.53 -15.08 -1.50
C ILE A 49 9.94 -16.18 -0.65
N ARG A 50 10.75 -16.79 0.21
CA ARG A 50 10.31 -17.85 1.13
C ARG A 50 9.60 -17.26 2.35
N PRO A 51 8.65 -18.01 2.96
CA PRO A 51 8.04 -17.61 4.22
C PRO A 51 9.09 -17.32 5.30
N GLY A 52 8.81 -16.32 6.14
CA GLY A 52 9.71 -15.88 7.21
C GLY A 52 10.88 -15.01 6.75
N THR A 53 11.03 -14.77 5.44
CA THR A 53 12.06 -13.87 4.92
C THR A 53 11.55 -12.44 4.96
N TYR A 54 12.32 -11.52 5.57
CA TYR A 54 12.04 -10.10 5.53
C TYR A 54 12.12 -9.56 4.10
N CYS A 55 11.17 -8.74 3.70
CA CYS A 55 11.13 -8.14 2.39
C CYS A 55 10.39 -6.79 2.38
N GLU A 56 10.64 -6.00 1.35
CA GLU A 56 10.04 -4.69 1.13
C GLU A 56 9.44 -4.62 -0.29
N PRO A 57 8.32 -5.34 -0.55
CA PRO A 57 7.70 -5.32 -1.86
C PRO A 57 7.20 -3.93 -2.24
N ARG A 58 7.35 -3.58 -3.51
CA ARG A 58 6.76 -2.37 -4.08
C ARG A 58 5.24 -2.45 -4.00
N MET A 59 4.65 -1.40 -3.42
CA MET A 59 3.20 -1.22 -3.33
C MET A 59 2.74 -0.34 -4.49
N THR A 60 2.04 -0.93 -5.45
CA THR A 60 1.50 -0.18 -6.60
C THR A 60 0.17 0.47 -6.26
N THR A 61 -0.61 -0.14 -5.37
CA THR A 61 -1.94 0.34 -5.01
C THR A 61 -2.09 0.42 -3.50
N VAL A 62 -2.48 1.58 -3.01
CA VAL A 62 -2.68 1.86 -1.59
C VAL A 62 -4.08 2.43 -1.37
N GLY A 63 -4.87 1.76 -0.54
CA GLY A 63 -6.23 2.17 -0.20
C GLY A 63 -6.33 2.76 1.20
N SER A 64 -6.96 3.93 1.30
CA SER A 64 -7.34 4.54 2.56
C SER A 64 -8.85 4.75 2.60
N GLN A 65 -9.45 4.56 3.75
CA GLN A 65 -10.89 4.73 3.92
C GLN A 65 -11.18 5.72 5.06
N ASP A 66 -12.41 6.19 5.11
CA ASP A 66 -12.83 7.29 6.00
C ASP A 66 -12.62 7.01 7.50
N THR A 67 -12.76 5.75 7.94
CA THR A 67 -12.59 5.41 9.37
C THR A 67 -11.12 5.36 9.80
N THR A 68 -10.19 5.17 8.86
CA THR A 68 -8.73 5.17 9.11
C THR A 68 -8.02 6.36 8.48
N GLY A 69 -8.68 7.07 7.58
CA GLY A 69 -8.12 8.20 6.83
C GLY A 69 -7.56 9.34 7.67
N PRO A 70 -8.25 9.78 8.74
CA PRO A 70 -7.68 10.80 9.64
C PRO A 70 -6.36 10.37 10.28
N MET A 71 -6.26 9.12 10.74
CA MET A 71 -5.02 8.57 11.29
C MET A 71 -3.93 8.47 10.21
N THR A 72 -4.27 7.95 9.03
CA THR A 72 -3.34 7.88 7.89
C THR A 72 -2.85 9.28 7.50
N ARG A 73 -3.72 10.30 7.51
CA ARG A 73 -3.34 11.70 7.27
C ARG A 73 -2.31 12.19 8.28
N ASP A 74 -2.51 11.90 9.54
CA ASP A 74 -1.61 12.37 10.60
C ASP A 74 -0.25 11.66 10.51
N GLU A 75 -0.23 10.36 10.26
CA GLU A 75 0.98 9.59 9.94
C GLU A 75 1.73 10.14 8.70
N LEU A 76 0.99 10.51 7.65
CA LEU A 76 1.58 11.14 6.45
C LEU A 76 2.23 12.49 6.75
N LYS A 77 1.68 13.27 7.70
CA LYS A 77 2.30 14.52 8.16
C LYS A 77 3.58 14.25 8.94
N GLU A 78 3.56 13.25 9.84
CA GLU A 78 4.74 12.85 10.62
C GLU A 78 5.87 12.34 9.72
N LEU A 79 5.53 11.62 8.64
CA LEU A 79 6.48 11.20 7.62
C LEU A 79 6.93 12.33 6.67
N ALA A 80 6.48 13.56 6.88
CA ALA A 80 6.73 14.71 5.99
C ALA A 80 6.41 14.40 4.51
N CYS A 81 5.37 13.62 4.26
CA CYS A 81 4.97 13.22 2.92
C CYS A 81 4.44 14.43 2.13
N LEU A 82 5.19 14.87 1.13
CA LEU A 82 4.79 15.93 0.20
C LEU A 82 4.19 15.41 -1.11
N GLY A 83 4.39 14.14 -1.41
CA GLY A 83 3.87 13.45 -2.57
C GLY A 83 3.97 11.95 -2.42
N PHE A 84 3.04 11.22 -3.00
CA PHE A 84 3.01 9.78 -2.95
C PHE A 84 4.03 9.15 -3.90
N SER A 85 4.66 8.06 -3.46
CA SER A 85 5.55 7.22 -4.28
C SER A 85 4.86 5.95 -4.78
N ALA A 86 3.77 5.52 -4.17
CA ALA A 86 2.92 4.48 -4.72
C ALA A 86 2.21 4.98 -5.99
N ASP A 87 2.02 4.08 -6.97
CA ASP A 87 1.47 4.47 -8.28
C ASP A 87 0.01 4.93 -8.18
N LEU A 88 -0.78 4.32 -7.30
CA LEU A 88 -2.16 4.70 -7.00
C LEU A 88 -2.38 4.74 -5.50
N VAL A 89 -2.70 5.91 -4.97
CA VAL A 89 -3.22 6.08 -3.60
C VAL A 89 -4.65 6.57 -3.71
N MET A 90 -5.60 5.82 -3.14
CA MET A 90 -7.03 6.13 -3.22
C MET A 90 -7.63 6.27 -1.83
N GLN A 91 -8.35 7.37 -1.62
CA GLN A 91 -9.18 7.63 -0.43
C GLN A 91 -10.64 7.41 -0.75
N SER A 92 -11.38 6.80 0.16
CA SER A 92 -12.84 6.63 0.04
C SER A 92 -13.58 7.05 1.31
N PHE A 93 -14.90 7.17 1.19
CA PHE A 93 -15.82 7.54 2.28
C PHE A 93 -17.00 6.56 2.34
N CYS A 94 -16.69 5.26 2.28
CA CYS A 94 -17.70 4.22 2.16
C CYS A 94 -18.40 3.86 3.49
N HIS A 95 -17.82 4.17 4.65
CA HIS A 95 -18.39 3.82 5.96
C HIS A 95 -19.25 4.96 6.54
N THR A 96 -18.94 6.20 6.21
CA THR A 96 -19.60 7.39 6.79
C THR A 96 -20.57 8.08 5.83
N ALA A 97 -20.79 7.52 4.63
CA ALA A 97 -21.59 8.16 3.59
C ALA A 97 -23.07 8.31 3.97
N ALA A 98 -23.66 7.28 4.58
CA ALA A 98 -25.12 7.23 4.81
C ALA A 98 -25.57 7.99 6.07
N TYR A 99 -24.80 7.91 7.15
CA TYR A 99 -25.15 8.50 8.44
C TYR A 99 -23.93 9.19 9.08
N PRO A 100 -23.39 10.26 8.47
CA PRO A 100 -22.19 10.92 8.96
C PRO A 100 -22.47 11.65 10.27
N LYS A 101 -21.53 11.55 11.21
CA LYS A 101 -21.47 12.42 12.38
C LYS A 101 -20.81 13.76 11.99
N PRO A 102 -20.90 14.81 12.79
CA PRO A 102 -20.24 16.10 12.50
C PRO A 102 -18.74 15.97 12.20
N VAL A 103 -18.02 15.10 12.92
CA VAL A 103 -16.59 14.83 12.68
C VAL A 103 -16.35 14.12 11.33
N ASP A 104 -17.29 13.30 10.90
CA ASP A 104 -17.20 12.62 9.60
C ASP A 104 -17.38 13.63 8.46
N ILE A 105 -18.30 14.56 8.62
CA ILE A 105 -18.53 15.66 7.65
C ILE A 105 -17.27 16.52 7.51
N GLU A 106 -16.64 16.88 8.63
CA GLU A 106 -15.38 17.61 8.61
C GLU A 106 -14.29 16.83 7.86
N THR A 107 -14.17 15.52 8.12
CA THR A 107 -13.24 14.63 7.43
C THR A 107 -13.53 14.55 5.93
N GLN A 108 -14.80 14.42 5.55
CA GLN A 108 -15.25 14.38 4.15
C GLN A 108 -14.91 15.67 3.38
N HIS A 109 -14.83 16.80 4.08
CA HIS A 109 -14.44 18.08 3.47
C HIS A 109 -12.91 18.28 3.39
N ASN A 110 -12.16 17.85 4.40
CA ASN A 110 -10.73 18.21 4.52
C ASN A 110 -9.79 17.13 3.96
N LEU A 111 -10.16 15.86 4.05
CA LEU A 111 -9.29 14.75 3.65
C LEU A 111 -9.09 14.63 2.12
N PRO A 112 -10.11 14.90 1.26
CA PRO A 112 -9.93 14.85 -0.19
C PRO A 112 -8.80 15.74 -0.69
N ASP A 113 -8.80 17.00 -0.34
CA ASP A 113 -7.78 17.96 -0.76
C ASP A 113 -6.39 17.55 -0.27
N PHE A 114 -6.31 17.04 0.97
CA PHE A 114 -5.06 16.55 1.53
C PHE A 114 -4.46 15.42 0.70
N ILE A 115 -5.26 14.48 0.25
CA ILE A 115 -4.85 13.32 -0.56
C ILE A 115 -4.53 13.76 -2.00
N MET A 116 -5.42 14.53 -2.63
CA MET A 116 -5.25 14.97 -4.02
C MET A 116 -4.04 15.88 -4.21
N ASN A 117 -3.75 16.76 -3.26
CA ASN A 117 -2.57 17.62 -3.28
C ASN A 117 -1.25 16.86 -3.19
N ARG A 118 -1.28 15.56 -2.87
CA ARG A 118 -0.14 14.64 -2.84
C ARG A 118 -0.09 13.67 -4.01
N GLY A 119 -0.96 13.87 -5.01
CA GLY A 119 -1.02 13.03 -6.21
C GLY A 119 -1.91 11.79 -6.05
N GLY A 120 -2.73 11.71 -5.00
CA GLY A 120 -3.71 10.64 -4.82
C GLY A 120 -5.06 10.95 -5.48
N VAL A 121 -5.95 10.00 -5.42
CA VAL A 121 -7.34 10.09 -5.89
C VAL A 121 -8.26 10.03 -4.68
N SER A 122 -9.25 10.90 -4.62
CA SER A 122 -10.28 10.84 -3.59
C SER A 122 -11.66 10.63 -4.21
N LEU A 123 -12.34 9.62 -3.71
CA LEU A 123 -13.77 9.42 -3.96
C LEU A 123 -14.57 10.38 -3.07
N ARG A 124 -15.82 10.60 -3.43
CA ARG A 124 -16.78 11.38 -2.63
C ARG A 124 -17.66 10.43 -1.79
N PRO A 125 -18.27 10.91 -0.71
CA PRO A 125 -19.32 10.15 -0.03
C PRO A 125 -20.42 9.75 -1.03
N GLY A 126 -20.72 8.44 -1.08
CA GLY A 126 -21.72 7.90 -2.02
C GLY A 126 -21.17 7.40 -3.37
N ASP A 127 -19.92 7.67 -3.72
CA ASP A 127 -19.31 7.13 -4.97
C ASP A 127 -19.12 5.60 -4.94
N GLY A 128 -19.22 4.99 -3.77
CA GLY A 128 -19.20 3.54 -3.61
C GLY A 128 -18.11 3.03 -2.68
N ILE A 129 -17.96 1.72 -2.63
CA ILE A 129 -17.04 1.01 -1.76
C ILE A 129 -15.64 1.04 -2.37
N ILE A 130 -14.62 1.33 -1.55
CA ILE A 130 -13.22 1.41 -2.00
C ILE A 130 -12.77 0.15 -2.74
N HIS A 131 -13.13 -1.04 -2.24
CA HIS A 131 -12.73 -2.31 -2.86
C HIS A 131 -13.24 -2.46 -4.29
N SER A 132 -14.47 -2.01 -4.56
CA SER A 132 -15.05 -2.05 -5.91
C SER A 132 -14.31 -1.16 -6.89
N TRP A 133 -13.84 0.00 -6.43
CA TRP A 133 -13.04 0.91 -7.24
C TRP A 133 -11.62 0.41 -7.44
N MET A 134 -10.94 0.00 -6.36
CA MET A 134 -9.57 -0.50 -6.43
C MET A 134 -9.49 -1.74 -7.33
N ASN A 135 -10.44 -2.67 -7.21
CA ASN A 135 -10.46 -3.89 -8.04
C ASN A 135 -10.65 -3.63 -9.54
N ARG A 136 -11.13 -2.45 -9.93
CA ARG A 136 -11.21 -2.02 -11.33
C ARG A 136 -9.96 -1.32 -11.84
N MET A 137 -9.13 -0.80 -10.93
CA MET A 137 -8.00 0.06 -11.26
C MET A 137 -6.65 -0.62 -11.06
N LEU A 138 -6.60 -1.73 -10.33
CA LEU A 138 -5.35 -2.44 -10.11
C LEU A 138 -4.89 -3.21 -11.35
N LEU A 139 -3.58 -3.35 -11.48
CA LEU A 139 -2.96 -4.15 -12.53
C LEU A 139 -2.74 -5.59 -12.06
N PRO A 140 -2.81 -6.59 -12.97
CA PRO A 140 -2.49 -7.97 -12.64
C PRO A 140 -1.07 -8.12 -12.09
N ASP A 141 -0.86 -9.12 -11.25
CA ASP A 141 0.45 -9.48 -10.68
C ASP A 141 1.14 -8.35 -9.90
N THR A 142 0.36 -7.44 -9.34
CA THR A 142 0.86 -6.36 -8.48
C THR A 142 0.58 -6.62 -7.02
N VAL A 143 1.30 -5.91 -6.16
CA VAL A 143 1.14 -5.97 -4.71
C VAL A 143 0.65 -4.62 -4.20
N GLY A 144 -0.28 -4.65 -3.27
CA GLY A 144 -0.81 -3.44 -2.66
C GLY A 144 -1.23 -3.62 -1.21
N THR A 145 -1.71 -2.56 -0.62
CA THR A 145 -2.19 -2.54 0.77
C THR A 145 -3.38 -1.62 0.93
N GLY A 146 -4.04 -1.71 2.07
CA GLY A 146 -5.12 -0.81 2.42
C GLY A 146 -5.45 -0.88 3.90
N GLY A 147 -6.06 0.18 4.40
CA GLY A 147 -6.44 0.35 5.81
C GLY A 147 -7.74 -0.36 6.20
N ASP A 148 -8.22 -1.29 5.39
CA ASP A 148 -9.43 -2.07 5.65
C ASP A 148 -9.11 -3.57 5.67
N SER A 149 -9.63 -4.30 6.65
CA SER A 149 -9.44 -5.75 6.79
C SER A 149 -9.98 -6.55 5.60
N HIS A 150 -10.89 -5.98 4.81
CA HIS A 150 -11.45 -6.57 3.61
C HIS A 150 -10.69 -6.19 2.32
N THR A 151 -9.54 -5.54 2.45
CA THR A 151 -8.68 -5.26 1.28
C THR A 151 -8.24 -6.57 0.63
N ARG A 152 -8.81 -6.87 -0.54
CA ARG A 152 -8.57 -8.09 -1.32
C ARG A 152 -8.47 -7.74 -2.79
N PHE A 153 -7.40 -8.17 -3.43
CA PHE A 153 -7.16 -7.96 -4.86
C PHE A 153 -7.34 -9.26 -5.63
N PRO A 154 -8.35 -9.38 -6.48
CA PRO A 154 -8.68 -10.65 -7.13
C PRO A 154 -7.63 -11.12 -8.15
N ILE A 155 -6.84 -10.21 -8.70
CA ILE A 155 -5.81 -10.50 -9.72
C ILE A 155 -4.40 -10.09 -9.27
N GLY A 156 -4.26 -9.71 -8.02
CA GLY A 156 -3.01 -9.29 -7.38
C GLY A 156 -2.92 -9.85 -5.96
N ILE A 157 -1.99 -9.32 -5.19
CA ILE A 157 -1.85 -9.59 -3.76
C ILE A 157 -2.08 -8.31 -2.97
N SER A 158 -2.82 -8.41 -1.86
CA SER A 158 -3.02 -7.32 -0.94
C SER A 158 -2.75 -7.73 0.50
N PHE A 159 -2.17 -6.81 1.24
CA PHE A 159 -1.93 -6.93 2.66
C PHE A 159 -2.74 -5.86 3.39
N PRO A 160 -3.82 -6.22 4.13
CA PRO A 160 -4.46 -5.28 5.04
C PRO A 160 -3.46 -4.79 6.09
N ALA A 161 -3.42 -3.49 6.35
CA ALA A 161 -2.45 -2.90 7.26
C ALA A 161 -3.07 -1.77 8.10
N GLY A 162 -2.45 -1.47 9.23
CA GLY A 162 -2.78 -0.29 10.02
C GLY A 162 -2.38 1.02 9.33
N SER A 163 -2.90 2.14 9.83
CA SER A 163 -2.70 3.48 9.26
C SER A 163 -1.23 3.84 9.03
N GLY A 164 -0.35 3.50 9.96
CA GLY A 164 1.09 3.77 9.85
C GLY A 164 1.74 3.07 8.66
N LEU A 165 1.48 1.77 8.49
CA LEU A 165 2.01 1.02 7.33
C LEU A 165 1.38 1.46 6.01
N VAL A 166 0.10 1.82 6.02
CA VAL A 166 -0.57 2.40 4.84
C VAL A 166 0.07 3.73 4.45
N ALA A 167 0.31 4.61 5.43
CA ALA A 167 1.00 5.89 5.21
C ALA A 167 2.44 5.68 4.71
N PHE A 168 3.16 4.72 5.29
CA PHE A 168 4.51 4.36 4.87
C PHE A 168 4.52 3.86 3.41
N ALA A 169 3.60 2.96 3.06
CA ALA A 169 3.45 2.44 1.71
C ALA A 169 3.10 3.53 0.70
N ALA A 170 2.20 4.45 1.06
CA ALA A 170 1.86 5.59 0.20
C ALA A 170 3.07 6.53 -0.02
N THR A 171 3.81 6.81 1.06
CA THR A 171 4.95 7.74 1.04
C THR A 171 6.16 7.18 0.29
N LEU A 172 6.54 5.94 0.55
CA LEU A 172 7.78 5.33 0.03
C LEU A 172 7.53 4.38 -1.15
N GLY A 173 6.29 3.97 -1.38
CA GLY A 173 5.94 3.02 -2.44
C GLY A 173 6.33 1.57 -2.14
N VAL A 174 6.65 1.25 -0.89
CA VAL A 174 6.97 -0.10 -0.41
C VAL A 174 6.38 -0.32 0.97
N MET A 175 6.23 -1.58 1.37
CA MET A 175 5.80 -1.94 2.72
C MET A 175 6.71 -3.02 3.30
N PRO A 176 7.34 -2.79 4.47
CA PRO A 176 8.15 -3.81 5.12
C PRO A 176 7.24 -4.92 5.68
N LEU A 177 7.61 -6.16 5.42
CA LEU A 177 6.93 -7.34 5.96
C LEU A 177 7.86 -8.56 5.99
N ASP A 178 7.53 -9.52 6.83
CA ASP A 178 8.04 -10.88 6.71
C ASP A 178 7.11 -11.67 5.80
N MET A 179 7.65 -12.33 4.78
CA MET A 179 6.84 -13.10 3.82
C MET A 179 5.99 -14.14 4.56
N PRO A 180 4.65 -14.10 4.49
CA PRO A 180 3.81 -15.06 5.17
C PRO A 180 3.81 -16.42 4.47
N GLU A 181 3.38 -17.46 5.18
CA GLU A 181 3.09 -18.75 4.58
C GLU A 181 1.89 -18.65 3.62
N SER A 182 2.00 -19.32 2.49
CA SER A 182 0.91 -19.37 1.51
C SER A 182 0.03 -20.59 1.77
N CYS A 183 -1.26 -20.36 1.94
CA CYS A 183 -2.26 -21.43 2.01
C CYS A 183 -3.19 -21.36 0.80
N LEU A 184 -3.41 -22.48 0.14
CA LEU A 184 -4.37 -22.57 -0.95
C LEU A 184 -5.64 -23.23 -0.42
N LEU A 185 -6.73 -22.46 -0.41
CA LEU A 185 -8.05 -22.96 -0.06
C LEU A 185 -8.75 -23.44 -1.34
N TYR A 186 -9.08 -24.72 -1.38
CA TYR A 186 -9.94 -25.26 -2.41
C TYR A 186 -11.37 -25.20 -1.90
N THR A 187 -12.25 -24.55 -2.64
CA THR A 187 -13.70 -24.70 -2.43
C THR A 187 -14.14 -25.90 -3.24
N SER A 188 -14.70 -26.93 -2.58
CA SER A 188 -15.43 -27.98 -3.30
C SER A 188 -16.76 -27.41 -3.78
N ASP A 189 -17.09 -27.64 -5.03
CA ASP A 189 -18.43 -27.39 -5.58
C ASP A 189 -19.48 -28.23 -4.86
#